data_9848a1c55d3b905e8b67a1b70eb16b70
#
_entry.id   9848a1c55d3b905e8b67a1b70eb16b70
#
_cell.length_a   1.000
_cell.length_b   1.000
_cell.length_c   1.000
_cell.angle_alpha   90.00
_cell.angle_beta   90.00
_cell.angle_gamma   90.00
#
_symmetry.space_group_name_H-M   'P 1'
#
loop_
_entity.id
_entity.type
_entity.pdbx_description
1 polymer ?
#
loop_
_entity_poly.entity_id
_entity_poly.type
_entity_poly.pdbx_seq_one_letter_code
_entity_poly.pdbx_strand_id
1 'polypeptide(L)'
;MKSLSLTTRISLLFAVAAALVLLVTSYFLTQKVEAHFEEQDRIELNGKLELIRNLFRHANGQKTLELLPQQLDDALVGHHGLAVAVTDASGNIWFATSGADFLHTLLQDCQTRPAGCTAGALQQWKQAGVSYRGMAVSITAGNGTPYTVAMALDIEHHELFMDTFRSVLGIAIALATLATAGLGWIVTRWGLLPLRQVTDTVAGISAERLGARLPASGLPAELMPLTAAFNAMLARLDDSFRRLSEFSSNIAHELRTPISNLMTQTQVALSSTRDKNEYKEVLYSSLEEYERMAQMVGDMLYLAQADNGLLRPGPETVNLANETADLFDYFEAWAEERGVSLALTGSATVPGDRLMLRRAFSNLLSNAIRHSPHGQTVRVSLTTHSDKAIVTVENPGPEIPAAHLPRLFDRFYRVDPSRQRKGDGAGLGLAIVKSIVDVHGGSITVTSDDQKTSFQITLPASAK
;
A
#
# COMPACT_ATOMS: atom_id res chain seq x y z
N MET A 1 11.43 -24.57 4.43
CA MET A 1 9.97 -24.63 4.65
C MET A 1 9.29 -23.73 3.63
N LYS A 2 8.50 -24.28 2.70
CA LYS A 2 7.73 -23.46 1.74
C LYS A 2 6.74 -22.61 2.54
N SER A 3 6.82 -21.29 2.41
CA SER A 3 5.87 -20.38 3.05
C SER A 3 4.47 -20.66 2.53
N LEU A 4 3.53 -20.96 3.43
CA LEU A 4 2.12 -21.10 3.09
C LEU A 4 1.62 -19.85 2.37
N SER A 5 0.79 -20.01 1.36
CA SER A 5 0.20 -18.88 0.64
C SER A 5 -0.62 -17.99 1.60
N LEU A 6 -0.71 -16.71 1.31
CA LEU A 6 -1.51 -15.75 2.09
C LEU A 6 -2.97 -16.21 2.21
N THR A 7 -3.53 -16.75 1.12
CA THR A 7 -4.87 -17.34 1.08
C THR A 7 -5.04 -18.43 2.12
N THR A 8 -4.09 -19.37 2.18
CA THR A 8 -4.13 -20.50 3.13
C THR A 8 -4.00 -20.02 4.58
N ARG A 9 -3.14 -19.04 4.84
CA ARG A 9 -2.96 -18.47 6.19
C ARG A 9 -4.23 -17.80 6.70
N ILE A 10 -4.86 -16.97 5.87
CA ILE A 10 -6.08 -16.25 6.24
C ILE A 10 -7.23 -17.23 6.46
N SER A 11 -7.43 -18.21 5.55
CA SER A 11 -8.49 -19.24 5.69
C SER A 11 -8.30 -20.09 6.94
N LEU A 12 -7.06 -20.44 7.27
CA LEU A 12 -6.75 -21.19 8.49
C LEU A 12 -7.04 -20.38 9.76
N LEU A 13 -6.69 -19.09 9.77
CA LEU A 13 -7.01 -18.20 10.90
C LEU A 13 -8.52 -18.09 11.12
N PHE A 14 -9.31 -17.91 10.06
CA PHE A 14 -10.78 -17.90 10.16
C PHE A 14 -11.33 -19.23 10.67
N ALA A 15 -10.84 -20.37 10.18
CA ALA A 15 -11.27 -21.67 10.63
C ALA A 15 -10.95 -21.90 12.12
N VAL A 16 -9.75 -21.55 12.56
CA VAL A 16 -9.34 -21.69 13.98
C VAL A 16 -10.16 -20.76 14.88
N ALA A 17 -10.37 -19.52 14.48
CA ALA A 17 -11.18 -18.58 15.25
C ALA A 17 -12.63 -19.06 15.36
N ALA A 18 -13.24 -19.52 14.27
CA ALA A 18 -14.59 -20.07 14.27
C ALA A 18 -14.70 -21.32 15.15
N ALA A 19 -13.75 -22.25 15.03
CA ALA A 19 -13.71 -23.45 15.86
C ALA A 19 -13.62 -23.11 17.35
N LEU A 20 -12.78 -22.17 17.73
CA LEU A 20 -12.62 -21.75 19.12
C LEU A 20 -13.91 -21.15 19.68
N VAL A 21 -14.55 -20.23 18.96
CA VAL A 21 -15.82 -19.62 19.37
C VAL A 21 -16.90 -20.68 19.53
N LEU A 22 -17.03 -21.59 18.55
CA LEU A 22 -18.04 -22.65 18.58
C LEU A 22 -17.79 -23.65 19.71
N LEU A 23 -16.53 -24.02 19.99
CA LEU A 23 -16.17 -24.88 21.12
C LEU A 23 -16.50 -24.24 22.46
N VAL A 24 -16.18 -22.97 22.65
CA VAL A 24 -16.52 -22.22 23.85
C VAL A 24 -18.03 -22.15 24.04
N THR A 25 -18.76 -21.82 22.97
CA THR A 25 -20.23 -21.78 23.01
C THR A 25 -20.82 -23.15 23.32
N SER A 26 -20.30 -24.23 22.72
CA SER A 26 -20.69 -25.62 22.97
C SER A 26 -20.47 -25.99 24.42
N TYR A 27 -19.34 -25.64 25.00
CA TYR A 27 -19.06 -25.91 26.42
C TYR A 27 -20.09 -25.25 27.33
N PHE A 28 -20.37 -23.96 27.15
CA PHE A 28 -21.36 -23.28 27.96
C PHE A 28 -22.77 -23.80 27.75
N LEU A 29 -23.14 -24.16 26.52
CA LEU A 29 -24.46 -24.70 26.21
C LEU A 29 -24.63 -26.09 26.89
N THR A 30 -23.65 -26.95 26.80
CA THR A 30 -23.65 -28.26 27.46
C THR A 30 -23.79 -28.14 28.98
N GLN A 31 -23.04 -27.26 29.61
CA GLN A 31 -23.13 -26.97 31.05
C GLN A 31 -24.51 -26.46 31.46
N LYS A 32 -25.11 -25.59 30.63
CA LYS A 32 -26.45 -25.03 30.90
C LYS A 32 -27.55 -26.09 30.79
N VAL A 33 -27.46 -26.95 29.79
CA VAL A 33 -28.42 -28.05 29.62
C VAL A 33 -28.32 -29.06 30.77
N GLU A 34 -27.11 -29.43 31.18
CA GLU A 34 -26.85 -30.34 32.31
C GLU A 34 -27.39 -29.75 33.65
N ALA A 35 -27.11 -28.48 33.91
CA ALA A 35 -27.63 -27.78 35.07
C ALA A 35 -29.18 -27.67 35.07
N HIS A 36 -29.76 -27.54 33.86
CA HIS A 36 -31.25 -27.51 33.74
C HIS A 36 -31.86 -28.87 34.13
N PHE A 37 -31.30 -29.98 33.67
CA PHE A 37 -31.76 -31.32 34.08
C PHE A 37 -31.59 -31.53 35.60
N GLU A 38 -30.47 -31.10 36.17
CA GLU A 38 -30.20 -31.22 37.60
C GLU A 38 -31.27 -30.42 38.43
N GLU A 39 -31.60 -29.23 38.00
CA GLU A 39 -32.63 -28.39 38.65
C GLU A 39 -34.01 -29.01 38.49
N GLN A 40 -34.33 -29.56 37.32
CA GLN A 40 -35.59 -30.25 37.07
C GLN A 40 -35.75 -31.47 37.98
N ASP A 41 -34.73 -32.34 38.09
CA ASP A 41 -34.71 -33.48 38.98
C ASP A 41 -34.86 -33.05 40.43
N ARG A 42 -34.24 -31.97 40.86
CA ARG A 42 -34.37 -31.40 42.20
C ARG A 42 -35.78 -30.94 42.53
N ILE A 43 -36.41 -30.26 41.57
CA ILE A 43 -37.79 -29.81 41.73
C ILE A 43 -38.73 -31.00 41.88
N GLU A 44 -38.54 -32.03 41.05
CA GLU A 44 -39.36 -33.21 41.07
C GLU A 44 -39.22 -33.98 42.39
N LEU A 45 -37.98 -34.28 42.83
CA LEU A 45 -37.70 -34.95 44.09
C LEU A 45 -38.24 -34.15 45.30
N ASN A 46 -38.06 -32.82 45.33
CA ASN A 46 -38.57 -31.99 46.39
C ASN A 46 -40.14 -31.99 46.44
N GLY A 47 -40.78 -31.98 45.26
CA GLY A 47 -42.24 -32.09 45.20
C GLY A 47 -42.77 -33.40 45.79
N LYS A 48 -42.05 -34.53 45.48
CA LYS A 48 -42.39 -35.82 46.05
C LYS A 48 -42.06 -35.93 47.54
N LEU A 49 -40.96 -35.34 47.97
CA LEU A 49 -40.61 -35.24 49.39
C LEU A 49 -41.71 -34.52 50.21
N GLU A 50 -42.22 -33.42 49.73
CA GLU A 50 -43.31 -32.67 50.38
C GLU A 50 -44.60 -33.48 50.46
N LEU A 51 -44.93 -34.23 49.39
CA LEU A 51 -46.04 -35.16 49.38
C LEU A 51 -45.87 -36.23 50.51
N ILE A 52 -44.74 -36.92 50.58
CA ILE A 52 -44.43 -37.93 51.60
C ILE A 52 -44.45 -37.28 52.98
N ARG A 53 -43.82 -36.10 53.17
CA ARG A 53 -43.77 -35.37 54.43
C ARG A 53 -45.21 -35.06 54.93
N ASN A 54 -46.09 -34.66 54.06
CA ASN A 54 -47.48 -34.38 54.39
C ASN A 54 -48.24 -35.62 54.85
N LEU A 55 -48.03 -36.78 54.15
CA LEU A 55 -48.64 -38.03 54.57
C LEU A 55 -48.18 -38.44 55.97
N PHE A 56 -46.87 -38.38 56.26
CA PHE A 56 -46.29 -38.70 57.58
C PHE A 56 -46.76 -37.72 58.67
N ARG A 57 -46.92 -36.45 58.37
CA ARG A 57 -47.40 -35.41 59.33
C ARG A 57 -48.82 -35.67 59.80
N HIS A 58 -49.67 -36.28 58.97
CA HIS A 58 -51.05 -36.58 59.31
C HIS A 58 -51.22 -37.97 59.98
N ALA A 59 -50.16 -38.76 60.05
CA ALA A 59 -50.16 -40.09 60.68
C ALA A 59 -49.94 -39.97 62.21
N ASN A 60 -51.00 -39.63 62.95
CA ASN A 60 -50.92 -39.39 64.41
C ASN A 60 -51.26 -40.61 65.28
N GLY A 61 -51.73 -41.78 64.71
CA GLY A 61 -52.16 -42.95 65.44
C GLY A 61 -51.62 -44.25 64.80
N GLN A 62 -51.59 -45.33 65.59
CA GLN A 62 -51.05 -46.57 65.15
C GLN A 62 -51.79 -47.19 63.93
N LYS A 63 -53.12 -47.00 63.86
CA LYS A 63 -53.92 -47.40 62.69
C LYS A 63 -53.62 -46.63 61.42
N THR A 64 -53.30 -45.31 61.54
CA THR A 64 -52.93 -44.45 60.40
C THR A 64 -51.51 -44.84 59.88
N LEU A 65 -50.60 -45.20 60.75
CA LEU A 65 -49.28 -45.66 60.36
C LEU A 65 -49.34 -47.06 59.64
N GLU A 66 -50.23 -47.96 60.01
CA GLU A 66 -50.43 -49.26 59.34
C GLU A 66 -50.96 -49.10 57.91
N LEU A 67 -51.72 -48.05 57.62
CA LEU A 67 -52.29 -47.75 56.27
C LEU A 67 -51.35 -46.93 55.38
N LEU A 68 -50.34 -46.28 55.99
CA LEU A 68 -49.47 -45.33 55.30
C LEU A 68 -48.63 -45.98 54.13
N PRO A 69 -48.13 -47.25 54.24
CA PRO A 69 -47.47 -47.93 53.11
C PRO A 69 -48.35 -48.01 51.87
N GLN A 70 -49.63 -48.33 52.05
CA GLN A 70 -50.58 -48.42 50.95
C GLN A 70 -50.90 -47.06 50.37
N GLN A 71 -51.04 -46.00 51.21
CA GLN A 71 -51.20 -44.61 50.76
C GLN A 71 -49.97 -44.09 50.02
N LEU A 72 -48.79 -44.45 50.43
CA LEU A 72 -47.55 -44.11 49.73
C LEU A 72 -47.46 -44.83 48.37
N ASP A 73 -47.81 -46.09 48.31
CA ASP A 73 -47.83 -46.83 47.05
C ASP A 73 -48.83 -46.23 46.08
N ASP A 74 -50.07 -45.96 46.51
CA ASP A 74 -51.11 -45.29 45.72
C ASP A 74 -50.69 -43.88 45.24
N ALA A 75 -50.00 -43.10 46.08
CA ALA A 75 -49.53 -41.74 45.77
C ALA A 75 -48.33 -41.69 44.86
N LEU A 76 -47.55 -42.79 44.80
CA LEU A 76 -46.35 -42.91 43.98
C LEU A 76 -46.60 -43.75 42.73
N VAL A 77 -47.77 -44.35 42.56
CA VAL A 77 -48.15 -45.11 41.35
C VAL A 77 -48.15 -44.19 40.14
N GLY A 78 -47.58 -44.69 39.02
CA GLY A 78 -47.53 -43.97 37.74
C GLY A 78 -46.31 -43.08 37.54
N HIS A 79 -45.41 -42.99 38.51
CA HIS A 79 -44.12 -42.30 38.34
C HIS A 79 -43.01 -43.31 37.92
N HIS A 80 -42.93 -43.55 36.61
CA HIS A 80 -41.88 -44.42 36.06
C HIS A 80 -40.50 -43.81 36.32
N GLY A 81 -39.60 -44.60 36.88
CA GLY A 81 -38.21 -44.20 37.18
C GLY A 81 -37.99 -43.57 38.57
N LEU A 82 -39.07 -43.35 39.35
CA LEU A 82 -38.93 -42.91 40.76
C LEU A 82 -38.87 -44.11 41.68
N ALA A 83 -37.84 -44.22 42.46
CA ALA A 83 -37.70 -45.19 43.53
C ALA A 83 -37.68 -44.49 44.88
N VAL A 84 -38.45 -44.99 45.85
CA VAL A 84 -38.55 -44.48 47.20
C VAL A 84 -38.35 -45.61 48.21
N ALA A 85 -37.54 -45.39 49.23
CA ALA A 85 -37.40 -46.28 50.38
C ALA A 85 -37.49 -45.45 51.65
N VAL A 86 -38.21 -45.97 52.62
CA VAL A 86 -38.37 -45.38 53.96
C VAL A 86 -37.85 -46.35 54.99
N THR A 87 -36.94 -45.92 55.87
CA THR A 87 -36.41 -46.70 56.97
C THR A 87 -36.91 -46.09 58.32
N ASP A 88 -37.05 -46.98 59.27
CA ASP A 88 -37.32 -46.59 60.67
C ASP A 88 -36.04 -46.13 61.38
N ALA A 89 -36.17 -45.73 62.65
CA ALA A 89 -35.07 -45.27 63.48
C ALA A 89 -33.99 -46.36 63.73
N SER A 90 -34.37 -47.63 63.53
CA SER A 90 -33.43 -48.80 63.70
C SER A 90 -32.73 -49.15 62.39
N GLY A 91 -33.04 -48.46 61.28
CA GLY A 91 -32.46 -48.67 59.94
C GLY A 91 -33.17 -49.81 59.17
N ASN A 92 -34.27 -50.39 59.67
CA ASN A 92 -35.04 -51.38 58.92
C ASN A 92 -35.86 -50.70 57.83
N ILE A 93 -35.96 -51.31 56.66
CA ILE A 93 -36.83 -50.87 55.60
C ILE A 93 -38.28 -51.04 56.03
N TRP A 94 -38.97 -49.93 56.17
CA TRP A 94 -40.35 -49.86 56.54
C TRP A 94 -41.29 -49.86 55.32
N PHE A 95 -40.83 -49.19 54.24
CA PHE A 95 -41.50 -49.11 52.96
C PHE A 95 -40.48 -49.03 51.86
N ALA A 96 -40.69 -49.68 50.74
CA ALA A 96 -39.91 -49.53 49.52
C ALA A 96 -40.79 -49.74 48.30
N THR A 97 -40.62 -48.89 47.28
CA THR A 97 -41.20 -49.16 45.97
C THR A 97 -40.50 -50.30 45.27
N SER A 98 -41.17 -50.96 44.33
CA SER A 98 -40.56 -52.06 43.56
C SER A 98 -39.32 -51.56 42.85
N GLY A 99 -38.16 -52.22 43.04
CA GLY A 99 -36.90 -51.88 42.47
C GLY A 99 -36.06 -50.81 43.26
N ALA A 100 -36.45 -50.52 44.52
CA ALA A 100 -35.73 -49.62 45.39
C ALA A 100 -34.48 -50.20 46.09
N ASP A 101 -34.09 -51.45 45.80
CA ASP A 101 -32.96 -52.11 46.44
C ASP A 101 -31.62 -51.36 46.35
N PHE A 102 -31.47 -50.51 45.35
CA PHE A 102 -30.27 -49.72 45.13
C PHE A 102 -30.16 -48.49 46.07
N LEU A 103 -31.19 -48.15 46.81
CA LEU A 103 -31.22 -47.02 47.74
C LEU A 103 -30.45 -47.29 49.06
N HIS A 104 -30.03 -48.55 49.30
CA HIS A 104 -29.23 -48.94 50.48
C HIS A 104 -27.96 -48.05 50.65
N THR A 105 -27.32 -47.70 49.54
CA THR A 105 -26.09 -46.84 49.58
C THR A 105 -26.39 -45.46 50.13
N LEU A 106 -27.49 -44.81 49.68
CA LEU A 106 -27.96 -43.53 50.17
C LEU A 106 -28.38 -43.56 51.62
N LEU A 107 -29.03 -44.66 52.01
CA LEU A 107 -29.52 -44.84 53.40
C LEU A 107 -28.36 -45.04 54.36
N GLN A 108 -27.34 -45.82 54.00
CA GLN A 108 -26.10 -46.01 54.79
C GLN A 108 -25.33 -44.74 54.95
N ASP A 109 -25.14 -43.97 53.87
CA ASP A 109 -24.45 -42.70 53.90
C ASP A 109 -25.12 -41.68 54.82
N CYS A 110 -26.42 -41.75 54.87
CA CYS A 110 -27.23 -40.88 55.71
C CYS A 110 -27.13 -41.23 57.21
N GLN A 111 -27.09 -42.52 57.54
CA GLN A 111 -26.97 -43.03 58.92
C GLN A 111 -25.57 -42.78 59.51
N THR A 112 -24.53 -42.71 58.70
CA THR A 112 -23.15 -42.54 59.15
C THR A 112 -22.73 -41.08 59.34
N ARG A 113 -23.56 -40.11 58.87
CA ARG A 113 -23.26 -38.66 59.01
C ARG A 113 -23.63 -38.14 60.38
N PRO A 114 -22.72 -37.42 61.12
CA PRO A 114 -22.96 -36.92 62.48
C PRO A 114 -24.11 -35.90 62.62
N ALA A 115 -24.52 -35.27 61.47
CA ALA A 115 -25.57 -34.25 61.45
C ALA A 115 -26.93 -34.77 60.94
N GLY A 116 -27.06 -36.11 60.70
CA GLY A 116 -28.26 -36.66 60.08
C GLY A 116 -28.44 -36.15 58.63
N CYS A 117 -29.45 -36.65 57.93
CA CYS A 117 -29.81 -36.24 56.55
C CYS A 117 -30.62 -34.91 56.49
N THR A 118 -30.10 -33.86 57.11
CA THR A 118 -30.85 -32.59 57.25
C THR A 118 -30.85 -31.71 56.01
N ALA A 119 -30.00 -31.98 55.03
CA ALA A 119 -30.02 -31.15 53.83
C ALA A 119 -30.06 -32.07 52.61
N GLY A 120 -31.18 -32.30 51.99
CA GLY A 120 -31.38 -33.08 50.76
C GLY A 120 -30.40 -32.71 49.63
N ALA A 121 -29.11 -33.02 49.85
CA ALA A 121 -28.10 -32.85 48.82
C ALA A 121 -28.30 -33.95 47.74
N LEU A 122 -28.46 -33.54 46.51
CA LEU A 122 -28.51 -34.44 45.36
C LEU A 122 -27.19 -35.19 45.24
N GLN A 123 -27.27 -36.49 45.12
CA GLN A 123 -26.14 -37.40 44.82
C GLN A 123 -26.44 -38.13 43.51
N GLN A 124 -25.42 -38.32 42.71
CA GLN A 124 -25.51 -39.10 41.49
C GLN A 124 -24.63 -40.35 41.64
N TRP A 125 -25.15 -41.51 41.27
CA TRP A 125 -24.39 -42.78 41.30
C TRP A 125 -24.89 -43.65 40.16
N LYS A 126 -24.08 -44.69 39.85
CA LYS A 126 -24.40 -45.71 38.85
C LYS A 126 -24.48 -47.06 39.48
N GLN A 127 -25.58 -47.80 39.23
CA GLN A 127 -25.75 -49.17 39.75
C GLN A 127 -26.41 -50.04 38.68
N ALA A 128 -25.87 -51.24 38.49
CA ALA A 128 -26.33 -52.21 37.48
C ALA A 128 -26.43 -51.65 36.05
N GLY A 129 -25.59 -50.63 35.72
CA GLY A 129 -25.57 -49.98 34.41
C GLY A 129 -26.51 -48.76 34.27
N VAL A 130 -27.44 -48.55 35.18
CA VAL A 130 -28.37 -47.42 35.21
C VAL A 130 -27.84 -46.30 36.09
N SER A 131 -27.99 -45.08 35.66
CA SER A 131 -27.57 -43.86 36.39
C SER A 131 -28.76 -43.30 37.17
N TYR A 132 -28.53 -43.04 38.43
CA TYR A 132 -29.52 -42.53 39.35
C TYR A 132 -29.08 -41.18 39.94
N ARG A 133 -30.05 -40.30 40.17
CA ARG A 133 -29.88 -39.07 40.94
C ARG A 133 -30.89 -39.02 42.05
N GLY A 134 -30.43 -38.87 43.29
CA GLY A 134 -31.35 -38.98 44.42
C GLY A 134 -30.86 -38.20 45.64
N MET A 135 -31.73 -38.19 46.65
CA MET A 135 -31.45 -37.60 47.96
C MET A 135 -32.03 -38.44 49.07
N ALA A 136 -31.48 -38.31 50.27
CA ALA A 136 -32.06 -38.86 51.48
C ALA A 136 -32.29 -37.77 52.52
N VAL A 137 -33.44 -37.79 53.18
CA VAL A 137 -33.89 -36.80 54.14
C VAL A 137 -34.53 -37.45 55.34
N SER A 138 -34.21 -36.98 56.55
CA SER A 138 -34.89 -37.40 57.77
C SER A 138 -36.22 -36.60 57.94
N ILE A 139 -37.28 -37.30 58.19
CA ILE A 139 -38.62 -36.70 58.45
C ILE A 139 -39.14 -37.23 59.77
N THR A 140 -40.02 -36.47 60.42
CA THR A 140 -40.64 -36.88 61.69
C THR A 140 -42.13 -37.08 61.45
N ALA A 141 -42.65 -38.24 61.85
CA ALA A 141 -44.09 -38.50 61.77
C ALA A 141 -44.85 -37.72 62.85
N GLY A 142 -46.20 -37.62 62.69
CA GLY A 142 -47.03 -36.88 63.63
C GLY A 142 -47.00 -37.44 65.05
N ASN A 143 -46.59 -38.67 65.26
CA ASN A 143 -46.38 -39.28 66.59
C ASN A 143 -44.98 -39.02 67.19
N GLY A 144 -44.12 -38.24 66.53
CA GLY A 144 -42.77 -37.90 66.96
C GLY A 144 -41.68 -38.89 66.56
N THR A 145 -41.98 -40.00 65.85
CA THR A 145 -41.04 -41.02 65.44
C THR A 145 -40.26 -40.53 64.19
N PRO A 146 -38.89 -40.58 64.20
CA PRO A 146 -38.10 -40.23 63.04
C PRO A 146 -38.05 -41.37 62.01
N TYR A 147 -38.16 -41.02 60.74
CA TYR A 147 -37.97 -41.89 59.57
C TYR A 147 -36.99 -41.26 58.64
N THR A 148 -36.24 -42.09 57.91
CA THR A 148 -35.36 -41.63 56.83
C THR A 148 -35.98 -42.00 55.49
N VAL A 149 -36.23 -41.01 54.63
CA VAL A 149 -36.77 -41.20 53.29
C VAL A 149 -35.61 -41.04 52.30
N ALA A 150 -35.29 -42.06 51.53
CA ALA A 150 -34.39 -41.98 50.37
C ALA A 150 -35.24 -42.06 49.09
N MET A 151 -34.90 -41.19 48.15
CA MET A 151 -35.57 -41.15 46.85
C MET A 151 -34.56 -40.97 45.75
N ALA A 152 -34.78 -41.58 44.60
CA ALA A 152 -33.94 -41.44 43.43
C ALA A 152 -34.77 -41.48 42.15
N LEU A 153 -34.30 -40.74 41.18
CA LEU A 153 -34.82 -40.77 39.81
C LEU A 153 -33.79 -41.48 38.92
N ASP A 154 -34.31 -42.32 38.01
CA ASP A 154 -33.53 -42.88 36.91
C ASP A 154 -33.27 -41.76 35.89
N ILE A 155 -32.00 -41.44 35.68
CA ILE A 155 -31.54 -40.40 34.77
C ILE A 155 -30.89 -40.96 33.48
N GLU A 156 -31.05 -42.24 33.18
CA GLU A 156 -30.51 -42.87 31.98
C GLU A 156 -30.99 -42.14 30.72
N HIS A 157 -32.24 -41.74 30.73
CA HIS A 157 -32.81 -40.96 29.61
C HIS A 157 -32.12 -39.59 29.41
N HIS A 158 -31.76 -38.91 30.50
CA HIS A 158 -31.00 -37.66 30.46
C HIS A 158 -29.57 -37.90 29.95
N GLU A 159 -28.90 -38.98 30.36
CA GLU A 159 -27.55 -39.34 29.89
C GLU A 159 -27.57 -39.62 28.38
N LEU A 160 -28.48 -40.45 27.90
CA LEU A 160 -28.65 -40.77 26.48
C LEU A 160 -28.92 -39.51 25.64
N PHE A 161 -29.77 -38.61 26.16
CA PHE A 161 -30.01 -37.32 25.52
C PHE A 161 -28.72 -36.51 25.44
N MET A 162 -27.96 -36.39 26.55
CA MET A 162 -26.72 -35.59 26.60
C MET A 162 -25.65 -36.13 25.66
N ASP A 163 -25.52 -37.47 25.54
CA ASP A 163 -24.56 -38.09 24.61
C ASP A 163 -24.95 -37.82 23.15
N THR A 164 -26.24 -37.97 22.84
CA THR A 164 -26.76 -37.62 21.51
C THR A 164 -26.57 -36.15 21.22
N PHE A 165 -26.88 -35.27 22.17
CA PHE A 165 -26.72 -33.85 22.08
C PHE A 165 -25.25 -33.43 21.82
N ARG A 166 -24.31 -34.00 22.59
CA ARG A 166 -22.87 -33.75 22.40
C ARG A 166 -22.39 -34.20 21.01
N SER A 167 -22.87 -35.37 20.55
CA SER A 167 -22.52 -35.90 19.23
C SER A 167 -23.02 -35.01 18.08
N VAL A 168 -24.31 -34.62 18.13
CA VAL A 168 -24.91 -33.74 17.14
C VAL A 168 -24.21 -32.37 17.13
N LEU A 169 -23.93 -31.82 18.30
CA LEU A 169 -23.25 -30.56 18.47
C LEU A 169 -21.80 -30.63 17.90
N GLY A 170 -21.09 -31.72 18.16
CA GLY A 170 -19.75 -31.97 17.61
C GLY A 170 -19.75 -32.01 16.08
N ILE A 171 -20.71 -32.74 15.48
CA ILE A 171 -20.88 -32.80 14.02
C ILE A 171 -21.20 -31.39 13.47
N ALA A 172 -22.10 -30.67 14.10
CA ALA A 172 -22.47 -29.31 13.68
C ALA A 172 -21.25 -28.36 13.71
N ILE A 173 -20.42 -28.43 14.76
CA ILE A 173 -19.19 -27.64 14.89
C ILE A 173 -18.19 -27.99 13.77
N ALA A 174 -18.01 -29.27 13.49
CA ALA A 174 -17.12 -29.77 12.44
C ALA A 174 -17.56 -29.24 11.06
N LEU A 175 -18.85 -29.36 10.73
CA LEU A 175 -19.42 -28.89 9.49
C LEU A 175 -19.33 -27.34 9.35
N ALA A 176 -19.67 -26.61 10.42
CA ALA A 176 -19.57 -25.15 10.43
C ALA A 176 -18.12 -24.66 10.25
N THR A 177 -17.16 -25.35 10.89
CA THR A 177 -15.73 -25.03 10.75
C THR A 177 -15.24 -25.29 9.31
N LEU A 178 -15.62 -26.43 8.71
CA LEU A 178 -15.30 -26.74 7.32
C LEU A 178 -15.92 -25.74 6.34
N ALA A 179 -17.19 -25.39 6.55
CA ALA A 179 -17.88 -24.40 5.74
C ALA A 179 -17.19 -23.02 5.83
N THR A 180 -16.82 -22.59 7.03
CA THR A 180 -16.11 -21.33 7.26
C THR A 180 -14.73 -21.33 6.59
N ALA A 181 -13.99 -22.44 6.67
CA ALA A 181 -12.71 -22.61 5.99
C ALA A 181 -12.85 -22.53 4.47
N GLY A 182 -13.85 -23.21 3.90
CA GLY A 182 -14.15 -23.20 2.47
C GLY A 182 -14.57 -21.81 1.96
N LEU A 183 -15.49 -21.17 2.65
CA LEU A 183 -15.92 -19.80 2.31
C LEU A 183 -14.76 -18.80 2.43
N GLY A 184 -13.98 -18.88 3.50
CA GLY A 184 -12.80 -18.05 3.71
C GLY A 184 -11.77 -18.21 2.59
N TRP A 185 -11.57 -19.45 2.11
CA TRP A 185 -10.68 -19.72 0.98
C TRP A 185 -11.20 -19.10 -0.32
N ILE A 186 -12.50 -19.25 -0.63
CA ILE A 186 -13.13 -18.69 -1.83
C ILE A 186 -13.02 -17.17 -1.82
N VAL A 187 -13.46 -16.53 -0.72
CA VAL A 187 -13.47 -15.06 -0.59
C VAL A 187 -12.05 -14.48 -0.68
N THR A 188 -11.09 -15.09 0.00
CA THR A 188 -9.70 -14.63 -0.04
C THR A 188 -9.08 -14.81 -1.43
N ARG A 189 -9.39 -15.90 -2.11
CA ARG A 189 -8.90 -16.16 -3.47
C ARG A 189 -9.44 -15.13 -4.46
N TRP A 190 -10.72 -14.80 -4.39
CA TRP A 190 -11.37 -13.82 -5.26
C TRP A 190 -10.91 -12.39 -4.93
N GLY A 191 -10.80 -12.07 -3.64
CA GLY A 191 -10.33 -10.76 -3.20
C GLY A 191 -8.88 -10.44 -3.59
N LEU A 192 -8.02 -11.48 -3.74
CA LEU A 192 -6.62 -11.32 -4.16
C LEU A 192 -6.40 -11.42 -5.68
N LEU A 193 -7.43 -11.73 -6.46
CA LEU A 193 -7.32 -11.84 -7.92
C LEU A 193 -6.86 -10.52 -8.57
N PRO A 194 -7.43 -9.35 -8.22
CA PRO A 194 -7.00 -8.06 -8.77
C PRO A 194 -5.52 -7.74 -8.48
N LEU A 195 -5.02 -8.12 -7.30
CA LEU A 195 -3.61 -7.91 -6.95
C LEU A 195 -2.67 -8.73 -7.83
N ARG A 196 -3.06 -9.96 -8.19
CA ARG A 196 -2.29 -10.80 -9.12
C ARG A 196 -2.26 -10.17 -10.52
N GLN A 197 -3.38 -9.65 -11.01
CA GLN A 197 -3.45 -8.96 -12.30
C GLN A 197 -2.50 -7.75 -12.34
N VAL A 198 -2.45 -6.97 -11.26
CA VAL A 198 -1.49 -5.85 -11.13
C VAL A 198 -0.05 -6.37 -11.19
N THR A 199 0.29 -7.41 -10.43
CA THR A 199 1.67 -7.97 -10.42
C THR A 199 2.07 -8.55 -11.77
N ASP A 200 1.17 -9.24 -12.46
CA ASP A 200 1.44 -9.83 -13.77
C ASP A 200 1.66 -8.73 -14.84
N THR A 201 0.84 -7.67 -14.80
CA THR A 201 1.03 -6.50 -15.67
C THR A 201 2.37 -5.81 -15.42
N VAL A 202 2.73 -5.59 -14.15
CA VAL A 202 4.01 -4.99 -13.77
C VAL A 202 5.19 -5.84 -14.20
N ALA A 203 5.10 -7.16 -14.05
CA ALA A 203 6.15 -8.09 -14.48
C ALA A 203 6.35 -8.11 -16.01
N GLY A 204 5.33 -7.74 -16.79
CA GLY A 204 5.39 -7.63 -18.25
C GLY A 204 5.91 -6.29 -18.77
N ILE A 205 6.19 -5.31 -17.90
CA ILE A 205 6.71 -3.99 -18.29
C ILE A 205 8.21 -4.11 -18.55
N SER A 206 8.63 -3.69 -19.73
CA SER A 206 10.03 -3.57 -20.15
C SER A 206 10.29 -2.17 -20.70
N ALA A 207 11.55 -1.82 -20.95
CA ALA A 207 11.93 -0.55 -21.58
C ALA A 207 11.24 -0.33 -22.94
N GLU A 208 10.90 -1.42 -23.65
CA GLU A 208 10.21 -1.40 -24.94
C GLU A 208 8.68 -1.26 -24.81
N ARG A 209 8.14 -1.44 -23.60
CA ARG A 209 6.70 -1.46 -23.31
C ARG A 209 6.31 -0.54 -22.15
N LEU A 210 6.98 0.59 -22.02
CA LEU A 210 6.69 1.60 -20.99
C LEU A 210 5.34 2.29 -21.20
N GLY A 211 4.75 2.20 -22.40
CA GLY A 211 3.40 2.71 -22.70
C GLY A 211 2.27 1.90 -22.07
N ALA A 212 2.53 0.70 -21.54
CA ALA A 212 1.53 -0.07 -20.81
C ALA A 212 1.05 0.66 -19.57
N ARG A 213 -0.25 0.57 -19.28
CA ARG A 213 -0.84 1.18 -18.07
C ARG A 213 -1.64 0.13 -17.31
N LEU A 214 -1.60 0.22 -15.98
CA LEU A 214 -2.45 -0.58 -15.12
C LEU A 214 -3.90 -0.14 -15.30
N PRO A 215 -4.87 -1.08 -15.46
CA PRO A 215 -6.27 -0.74 -15.60
C PRO A 215 -6.78 -0.04 -14.34
N ALA A 216 -7.50 1.07 -14.53
CA ALA A 216 -8.12 1.81 -13.42
C ALA A 216 -9.53 1.28 -13.07
N SER A 217 -10.14 0.47 -13.95
CA SER A 217 -11.50 -0.07 -13.78
C SER A 217 -11.47 -1.51 -13.25
N GLY A 218 -12.37 -1.82 -12.32
CA GLY A 218 -12.52 -3.17 -11.75
C GLY A 218 -11.57 -3.49 -10.58
N LEU A 219 -10.81 -2.51 -10.07
CA LEU A 219 -9.96 -2.65 -8.89
C LEU A 219 -10.71 -2.24 -7.62
N PRO A 220 -10.44 -2.90 -6.47
CA PRO A 220 -10.86 -2.40 -5.16
C PRO A 220 -10.38 -0.97 -4.90
N ALA A 221 -11.16 -0.21 -4.14
CA ALA A 221 -10.85 1.19 -3.83
C ALA A 221 -9.47 1.38 -3.18
N GLU A 222 -9.04 0.40 -2.40
CA GLU A 222 -7.75 0.38 -1.71
C GLU A 222 -6.55 0.30 -2.66
N LEU A 223 -6.72 -0.26 -3.87
CA LEU A 223 -5.67 -0.39 -4.88
C LEU A 223 -5.62 0.79 -5.85
N MET A 224 -6.65 1.63 -5.91
CA MET A 224 -6.69 2.79 -6.82
C MET A 224 -5.54 3.78 -6.61
N PRO A 225 -5.20 4.19 -5.36
CA PRO A 225 -4.07 5.11 -5.14
C PRO A 225 -2.73 4.51 -5.58
N LEU A 226 -2.52 3.23 -5.33
CA LEU A 226 -1.31 2.51 -5.76
C LEU A 226 -1.20 2.48 -7.29
N THR A 227 -2.29 2.14 -7.97
CA THR A 227 -2.35 2.10 -9.44
C THR A 227 -2.10 3.49 -10.05
N ALA A 228 -2.68 4.54 -9.47
CA ALA A 228 -2.47 5.91 -9.92
C ALA A 228 -0.99 6.34 -9.76
N ALA A 229 -0.39 6.08 -8.59
CA ALA A 229 1.02 6.39 -8.33
C ALA A 229 1.95 5.64 -9.29
N PHE A 230 1.67 4.37 -9.55
CA PHE A 230 2.45 3.54 -10.47
C PHE A 230 2.34 4.03 -11.91
N ASN A 231 1.12 4.34 -12.38
CA ASN A 231 0.90 4.91 -13.72
C ASN A 231 1.60 6.27 -13.90
N ALA A 232 1.61 7.12 -12.86
CA ALA A 232 2.35 8.38 -12.86
C ALA A 232 3.87 8.14 -12.96
N MET A 233 4.40 7.15 -12.26
CA MET A 233 5.82 6.75 -12.38
C MET A 233 6.15 6.26 -13.80
N LEU A 234 5.31 5.38 -14.37
CA LEU A 234 5.49 4.89 -15.74
C LEU A 234 5.45 6.03 -16.76
N ALA A 235 4.56 7.01 -16.60
CA ALA A 235 4.50 8.17 -17.47
C ALA A 235 5.81 8.99 -17.44
N ARG A 236 6.40 9.18 -16.26
CA ARG A 236 7.69 9.87 -16.11
C ARG A 236 8.83 9.09 -16.74
N LEU A 237 8.84 7.76 -16.57
CA LEU A 237 9.86 6.90 -17.18
C LEU A 237 9.77 6.93 -18.71
N ASP A 238 8.56 6.76 -19.26
CA ASP A 238 8.30 6.81 -20.69
C ASP A 238 8.78 8.13 -21.32
N ASP A 239 8.43 9.26 -20.68
CA ASP A 239 8.87 10.59 -21.11
C ASP A 239 10.40 10.74 -21.04
N SER A 240 11.04 10.22 -20.01
CA SER A 240 12.50 10.23 -19.86
C SER A 240 13.22 9.37 -20.91
N PHE A 241 12.69 8.18 -21.18
CA PHE A 241 13.22 7.30 -22.24
C PHE A 241 13.04 7.89 -23.64
N ARG A 242 11.88 8.50 -23.91
CA ARG A 242 11.63 9.17 -25.18
C ARG A 242 12.61 10.32 -25.38
N ARG A 243 12.81 11.18 -24.38
CA ARG A 243 13.81 12.27 -24.44
C ARG A 243 15.22 11.76 -24.66
N LEU A 244 15.60 10.68 -23.99
CA LEU A 244 16.92 10.07 -24.16
C LEU A 244 17.09 9.51 -25.58
N SER A 245 16.08 8.85 -26.11
CA SER A 245 16.09 8.28 -27.46
C SER A 245 16.18 9.37 -28.53
N GLU A 246 15.37 10.43 -28.42
CA GLU A 246 15.42 11.61 -29.30
C GLU A 246 16.79 12.29 -29.24
N PHE A 247 17.34 12.48 -28.04
CA PHE A 247 18.66 13.06 -27.84
C PHE A 247 19.77 12.21 -28.50
N SER A 248 19.75 10.90 -28.29
CA SER A 248 20.74 9.98 -28.90
C SER A 248 20.64 9.96 -30.42
N SER A 249 19.41 9.96 -30.96
CA SER A 249 19.19 10.02 -32.41
C SER A 249 19.72 11.33 -33.01
N ASN A 250 19.44 12.46 -32.36
CA ASN A 250 19.91 13.76 -32.81
C ASN A 250 21.42 13.87 -32.76
N ILE A 251 22.07 13.37 -31.69
CA ILE A 251 23.54 13.27 -31.61
C ILE A 251 24.11 12.50 -32.81
N ALA A 252 23.58 11.31 -33.06
CA ALA A 252 24.05 10.48 -34.16
C ALA A 252 23.90 11.18 -35.52
N HIS A 253 22.83 11.96 -35.70
CA HIS A 253 22.58 12.67 -36.95
C HIS A 253 23.51 13.86 -37.11
N GLU A 254 23.68 14.68 -36.07
CA GLU A 254 24.54 15.89 -36.08
C GLU A 254 26.05 15.56 -36.16
N LEU A 255 26.49 14.40 -35.66
CA LEU A 255 27.86 13.91 -35.82
C LEU A 255 28.12 13.26 -37.18
N ARG A 256 27.12 12.57 -37.77
CA ARG A 256 27.27 11.89 -39.04
C ARG A 256 27.63 12.85 -40.18
N THR A 257 27.00 14.01 -40.21
CA THR A 257 27.19 15.01 -41.28
C THR A 257 28.62 15.54 -41.34
N PRO A 258 29.25 16.08 -40.28
CA PRO A 258 30.61 16.55 -40.31
C PRO A 258 31.61 15.42 -40.60
N ILE A 259 31.39 14.23 -40.02
CA ILE A 259 32.25 13.08 -40.31
C ILE A 259 32.21 12.71 -41.80
N SER A 260 31.01 12.67 -42.40
CA SER A 260 30.86 12.37 -43.82
C SER A 260 31.51 13.43 -44.72
N ASN A 261 31.41 14.72 -44.34
CA ASN A 261 32.07 15.81 -45.02
C ASN A 261 33.58 15.69 -44.98
N LEU A 262 34.17 15.46 -43.78
CA LEU A 262 35.61 15.23 -43.58
C LEU A 262 36.10 14.03 -44.40
N MET A 263 35.37 12.92 -44.39
CA MET A 263 35.70 11.75 -45.21
C MET A 263 35.74 12.09 -46.69
N THR A 264 34.67 12.79 -47.17
CA THR A 264 34.61 13.18 -48.61
C THR A 264 35.71 14.15 -48.98
N GLN A 265 35.97 15.18 -48.15
CA GLN A 265 37.07 16.13 -48.41
C GLN A 265 38.42 15.42 -48.46
N THR A 266 38.69 14.51 -47.54
CA THR A 266 39.90 13.72 -47.48
C THR A 266 40.02 12.81 -48.71
N GLN A 267 38.95 12.11 -49.10
CA GLN A 267 38.95 11.25 -50.30
C GLN A 267 39.18 12.06 -51.58
N VAL A 268 38.55 13.24 -51.69
CA VAL A 268 38.76 14.14 -52.84
C VAL A 268 40.19 14.69 -52.86
N ALA A 269 40.76 15.01 -51.70
CA ALA A 269 42.17 15.47 -51.61
C ALA A 269 43.17 14.38 -52.01
N LEU A 270 42.84 13.12 -51.75
CA LEU A 270 43.68 11.96 -52.09
C LEU A 270 43.50 11.44 -53.53
N SER A 271 42.42 11.83 -54.21
CA SER A 271 42.08 11.32 -55.55
C SER A 271 42.93 11.88 -56.68
N SER A 272 43.63 12.99 -56.45
CA SER A 272 44.48 13.64 -57.44
C SER A 272 45.64 14.34 -56.76
N THR A 273 46.77 14.50 -57.45
CA THR A 273 47.93 15.26 -56.98
C THR A 273 47.54 16.76 -56.95
N ARG A 274 47.77 17.41 -55.80
CA ARG A 274 47.42 18.82 -55.52
C ARG A 274 48.71 19.60 -55.16
N ASP A 275 48.59 20.90 -55.25
CA ASP A 275 49.71 21.71 -54.75
C ASP A 275 49.72 21.82 -53.22
N LYS A 276 50.82 22.29 -52.66
CA LYS A 276 51.04 22.41 -51.20
C LYS A 276 50.01 23.32 -50.54
N ASN A 277 49.52 24.32 -51.22
CA ASN A 277 48.57 25.32 -50.65
C ASN A 277 47.16 24.73 -50.63
N GLU A 278 46.78 23.99 -51.68
CA GLU A 278 45.50 23.25 -51.70
C GLU A 278 45.40 22.21 -50.57
N TYR A 279 46.50 21.46 -50.30
CA TYR A 279 46.50 20.55 -49.16
C TYR A 279 46.38 21.27 -47.80
N LYS A 280 47.02 22.46 -47.66
CA LYS A 280 46.90 23.26 -46.46
C LYS A 280 45.48 23.74 -46.25
N GLU A 281 44.79 24.20 -47.30
CA GLU A 281 43.40 24.64 -47.24
C GLU A 281 42.46 23.50 -46.78
N VAL A 282 42.65 22.27 -47.31
CA VAL A 282 41.89 21.10 -46.89
C VAL A 282 42.16 20.77 -45.41
N LEU A 283 43.43 20.86 -44.96
CA LEU A 283 43.78 20.61 -43.58
C LEU A 283 43.21 21.68 -42.63
N TYR A 284 43.25 22.95 -43.01
CA TYR A 284 42.60 24.01 -42.21
C TYR A 284 41.08 23.84 -42.14
N SER A 285 40.43 23.55 -43.26
CA SER A 285 38.98 23.27 -43.27
C SER A 285 38.65 22.03 -42.44
N SER A 286 39.52 21.01 -42.43
CA SER A 286 39.33 19.83 -41.60
C SER A 286 39.52 20.17 -40.11
N LEU A 287 40.47 20.99 -39.75
CA LEU A 287 40.75 21.44 -38.39
C LEU A 287 39.53 22.20 -37.83
N GLU A 288 39.00 23.15 -38.60
CA GLU A 288 37.76 23.89 -38.23
C GLU A 288 36.59 22.96 -37.95
N GLU A 289 36.41 21.89 -38.74
CA GLU A 289 35.36 20.91 -38.55
C GLU A 289 35.58 20.05 -37.32
N TYR A 290 36.85 19.67 -37.02
CA TYR A 290 37.18 18.96 -35.76
C TYR A 290 36.94 19.81 -34.53
N GLU A 291 37.30 21.11 -34.55
CA GLU A 291 37.04 22.03 -33.44
C GLU A 291 35.52 22.21 -33.20
N ARG A 292 34.77 22.31 -34.29
CA ARG A 292 33.29 22.38 -34.23
C ARG A 292 32.69 21.13 -33.61
N MET A 293 33.20 19.94 -34.00
CA MET A 293 32.76 18.67 -33.40
C MET A 293 33.09 18.59 -31.90
N ALA A 294 34.31 19.00 -31.53
CA ALA A 294 34.77 19.04 -30.14
C ALA A 294 33.87 19.97 -29.29
N GLN A 295 33.56 21.17 -29.82
CA GLN A 295 32.63 22.09 -29.17
C GLN A 295 31.24 21.48 -29.01
N MET A 296 30.70 20.82 -30.05
CA MET A 296 29.40 20.16 -30.01
C MET A 296 29.33 19.08 -28.94
N VAL A 297 30.37 18.22 -28.85
CA VAL A 297 30.47 17.17 -27.81
C VAL A 297 30.56 17.82 -26.42
N GLY A 298 31.29 18.90 -26.23
CA GLY A 298 31.38 19.65 -24.99
C GLY A 298 30.03 20.27 -24.59
N ASP A 299 29.27 20.78 -25.56
CA ASP A 299 27.94 21.34 -25.37
C ASP A 299 26.92 20.25 -24.94
N MET A 300 27.01 19.07 -25.56
CA MET A 300 26.17 17.91 -25.21
C MET A 300 26.46 17.40 -23.79
N LEU A 301 27.74 17.26 -23.42
CA LEU A 301 28.11 16.85 -22.06
C LEU A 301 27.65 17.86 -21.01
N TYR A 302 27.76 19.15 -21.32
CA TYR A 302 27.26 20.21 -20.44
C TYR A 302 25.76 20.11 -20.21
N LEU A 303 24.96 19.92 -21.26
CA LEU A 303 23.51 19.76 -21.15
C LEU A 303 23.13 18.48 -20.41
N ALA A 304 23.86 17.38 -20.62
CA ALA A 304 23.65 16.14 -19.88
C ALA A 304 23.93 16.30 -18.38
N GLN A 305 24.94 17.08 -18.00
CA GLN A 305 25.22 17.39 -16.59
C GLN A 305 24.14 18.26 -15.98
N ALA A 306 23.63 19.24 -16.74
CA ALA A 306 22.54 20.12 -16.31
C ALA A 306 21.26 19.33 -16.01
N ASP A 307 20.86 18.43 -16.90
CA ASP A 307 19.65 17.59 -16.75
C ASP A 307 19.71 16.70 -15.50
N ASN A 308 20.89 16.24 -15.15
CA ASN A 308 21.09 15.41 -13.96
C ASN A 308 21.29 16.24 -12.67
N GLY A 309 21.12 17.57 -12.72
CA GLY A 309 21.30 18.45 -11.56
C GLY A 309 22.74 18.46 -11.01
N LEU A 310 23.72 18.09 -11.83
CA LEU A 310 25.11 18.03 -11.44
C LEU A 310 25.80 19.41 -11.52
N LEU A 311 25.19 20.35 -12.22
CA LEU A 311 25.69 21.73 -12.30
C LEU A 311 25.24 22.51 -11.05
N ARG A 312 26.22 23.10 -10.39
CA ARG A 312 25.98 24.02 -9.27
C ARG A 312 26.69 25.33 -9.56
N PRO A 313 25.98 26.49 -9.57
CA PRO A 313 26.63 27.77 -9.76
C PRO A 313 27.60 28.03 -8.60
N GLY A 314 28.74 28.60 -8.89
CA GLY A 314 29.67 29.09 -7.90
C GLY A 314 29.07 30.22 -7.08
N PRO A 315 29.51 30.46 -5.82
CA PRO A 315 28.98 31.50 -4.96
C PRO A 315 29.63 32.89 -5.23
N GLU A 316 29.96 33.20 -6.46
CA GLU A 316 30.64 34.42 -6.82
C GLU A 316 29.66 35.56 -7.11
N THR A 317 30.10 36.79 -6.90
CA THR A 317 29.33 37.98 -7.30
C THR A 317 29.85 38.46 -8.65
N VAL A 318 29.02 38.35 -9.67
CA VAL A 318 29.41 38.63 -11.07
C VAL A 318 28.85 39.97 -11.52
N ASN A 319 29.74 40.88 -11.98
CA ASN A 319 29.37 42.14 -12.63
C ASN A 319 29.09 41.85 -14.10
N LEU A 320 27.80 41.88 -14.49
CA LEU A 320 27.39 41.54 -15.86
C LEU A 320 27.85 42.56 -16.90
N ALA A 321 28.06 43.83 -16.51
CA ALA A 321 28.55 44.87 -17.45
C ALA A 321 30.01 44.59 -17.85
N ASN A 322 30.85 44.20 -16.88
CA ASN A 322 32.24 43.86 -17.17
C ASN A 322 32.33 42.60 -18.04
N GLU A 323 31.58 41.56 -17.72
CA GLU A 323 31.58 40.34 -18.53
C GLU A 323 31.06 40.58 -19.96
N THR A 324 30.07 41.47 -20.10
CA THR A 324 29.57 41.82 -21.44
C THR A 324 30.57 42.65 -22.22
N ALA A 325 31.29 43.58 -21.57
CA ALA A 325 32.35 44.36 -22.19
C ALA A 325 33.50 43.46 -22.67
N ASP A 326 33.98 42.55 -21.81
CA ASP A 326 35.01 41.57 -22.19
C ASP A 326 34.57 40.70 -23.38
N LEU A 327 33.29 40.38 -23.48
CA LEU A 327 32.75 39.64 -24.63
C LEU A 327 32.64 40.49 -25.87
N PHE A 328 32.35 41.78 -25.73
CA PHE A 328 32.35 42.72 -26.86
C PHE A 328 33.74 42.83 -27.48
N ASP A 329 34.78 43.00 -26.66
CA ASP A 329 36.18 43.00 -27.12
C ASP A 329 36.56 41.69 -27.85
N TYR A 330 36.08 40.55 -27.33
CA TYR A 330 36.29 39.25 -27.95
C TYR A 330 35.60 39.11 -29.32
N PHE A 331 34.40 39.63 -29.47
CA PHE A 331 33.61 39.54 -30.70
C PHE A 331 33.81 40.71 -31.66
N GLU A 332 34.56 41.75 -31.31
CA GLU A 332 34.75 42.97 -32.09
C GLU A 332 35.14 42.68 -33.54
N ALA A 333 36.23 41.96 -33.76
CA ALA A 333 36.72 41.67 -35.12
C ALA A 333 35.65 40.91 -35.96
N TRP A 334 34.92 39.99 -35.35
CA TRP A 334 33.88 39.24 -36.06
C TRP A 334 32.62 40.05 -36.32
N ALA A 335 32.27 40.96 -35.42
CA ALA A 335 31.17 41.88 -35.59
C ALA A 335 31.49 42.89 -36.69
N GLU A 336 32.73 43.43 -36.73
CA GLU A 336 33.22 44.34 -37.78
C GLU A 336 33.20 43.70 -39.16
N GLU A 337 33.72 42.42 -39.27
CA GLU A 337 33.66 41.66 -40.52
C GLU A 337 32.22 41.52 -41.05
N ARG A 338 31.24 41.42 -40.15
CA ARG A 338 29.82 41.37 -40.51
C ARG A 338 29.15 42.72 -40.64
N GLY A 339 29.86 43.80 -40.36
CA GLY A 339 29.31 45.15 -40.34
C GLY A 339 28.25 45.36 -39.28
N VAL A 340 28.37 44.71 -38.14
CA VAL A 340 27.45 44.79 -37.01
C VAL A 340 28.12 45.58 -35.89
N SER A 341 27.44 46.59 -35.33
CA SER A 341 27.91 47.32 -34.16
C SER A 341 27.38 46.72 -32.86
N LEU A 342 28.15 46.79 -31.78
CA LEU A 342 27.77 46.32 -30.45
C LEU A 342 27.56 47.51 -29.51
N ALA A 343 26.48 47.54 -28.74
CA ALA A 343 26.15 48.58 -27.78
C ALA A 343 25.72 48.02 -26.43
N LEU A 344 26.38 48.48 -25.35
CA LEU A 344 26.06 48.11 -23.97
C LEU A 344 25.46 49.29 -23.23
N THR A 345 24.37 49.08 -22.48
CA THR A 345 23.76 50.10 -21.61
C THR A 345 23.43 49.50 -20.24
N GLY A 346 23.65 50.32 -19.19
CA GLY A 346 23.31 49.92 -17.81
C GLY A 346 24.36 49.02 -17.14
N SER A 347 24.04 48.57 -15.94
CA SER A 347 24.86 47.66 -15.17
C SER A 347 23.98 46.83 -14.22
N ALA A 348 24.38 45.58 -13.96
CA ALA A 348 23.73 44.70 -12.99
C ALA A 348 24.74 43.76 -12.38
N THR A 349 24.50 43.32 -11.16
CA THR A 349 25.36 42.39 -10.45
C THR A 349 24.48 41.24 -9.93
N VAL A 350 24.96 40.01 -10.14
CA VAL A 350 24.21 38.80 -9.75
C VAL A 350 25.13 37.83 -9.00
N PRO A 351 24.59 37.06 -8.08
CA PRO A 351 25.31 35.89 -7.53
C PRO A 351 25.29 34.76 -8.56
N GLY A 352 26.42 34.11 -8.80
CA GLY A 352 26.46 32.99 -9.73
C GLY A 352 27.87 32.58 -10.15
N ASP A 353 27.93 31.67 -11.10
CA ASP A 353 29.17 31.18 -11.69
C ASP A 353 29.54 32.05 -12.91
N ARG A 354 30.68 32.71 -12.81
CA ARG A 354 31.19 33.63 -13.83
C ARG A 354 31.34 32.96 -15.21
N LEU A 355 31.90 31.73 -15.24
CA LEU A 355 32.17 31.02 -16.51
C LEU A 355 30.86 30.58 -17.17
N MET A 356 29.89 30.11 -16.36
CA MET A 356 28.57 29.74 -16.87
C MET A 356 27.84 30.97 -17.45
N LEU A 357 27.78 32.09 -16.72
CA LEU A 357 27.11 33.30 -17.18
C LEU A 357 27.81 33.86 -18.44
N ARG A 358 29.15 33.89 -18.47
CA ARG A 358 29.91 34.27 -19.66
C ARG A 358 29.57 33.38 -20.86
N ARG A 359 29.44 32.08 -20.69
CA ARG A 359 29.01 31.11 -21.73
C ARG A 359 27.59 31.42 -22.23
N ALA A 360 26.64 31.74 -21.33
CA ALA A 360 25.28 32.10 -21.71
C ALA A 360 25.26 33.39 -22.57
N PHE A 361 25.95 34.43 -22.13
CA PHE A 361 26.04 35.71 -22.87
C PHE A 361 26.80 35.54 -24.21
N SER A 362 27.86 34.78 -24.24
CA SER A 362 28.58 34.43 -25.47
C SER A 362 27.65 33.77 -26.50
N ASN A 363 26.82 32.81 -26.08
CA ASN A 363 25.84 32.16 -26.95
C ASN A 363 24.78 33.14 -27.47
N LEU A 364 24.25 34.04 -26.64
CA LEU A 364 23.27 35.05 -27.06
C LEU A 364 23.91 36.07 -28.00
N LEU A 365 25.09 36.55 -27.68
CA LEU A 365 25.82 37.53 -28.52
C LEU A 365 26.20 36.94 -29.89
N SER A 366 26.75 35.73 -29.89
CA SER A 366 27.10 35.08 -31.16
C SER A 366 25.85 34.83 -32.02
N ASN A 367 24.72 34.45 -31.40
CA ASN A 367 23.45 34.32 -32.10
C ASN A 367 22.97 35.69 -32.65
N ALA A 368 23.02 36.75 -31.84
CA ALA A 368 22.60 38.09 -32.22
C ALA A 368 23.44 38.66 -33.38
N ILE A 369 24.77 38.57 -33.31
CA ILE A 369 25.66 38.99 -34.38
C ILE A 369 25.42 38.24 -35.68
N ARG A 370 25.20 36.91 -35.58
CA ARG A 370 24.97 36.03 -36.73
C ARG A 370 23.69 36.40 -37.49
N HIS A 371 22.64 36.74 -36.77
CA HIS A 371 21.31 36.97 -37.36
C HIS A 371 21.00 38.47 -37.63
N SER A 372 21.90 39.37 -37.25
CA SER A 372 21.78 40.80 -37.58
C SER A 372 22.17 41.10 -39.02
N PRO A 373 21.41 41.92 -39.76
CA PRO A 373 21.79 42.46 -41.06
C PRO A 373 23.00 43.38 -40.94
N HIS A 374 23.75 43.56 -42.07
CA HIS A 374 24.85 44.48 -42.17
C HIS A 374 24.41 45.93 -41.89
N GLY A 375 25.23 46.70 -41.19
CA GLY A 375 24.94 48.10 -40.81
C GLY A 375 24.03 48.25 -39.57
N GLN A 376 23.67 47.17 -38.93
CA GLN A 376 22.77 47.20 -37.75
C GLN A 376 23.55 47.09 -36.43
N THR A 377 22.84 47.40 -35.33
CA THR A 377 23.42 47.38 -33.98
C THR A 377 22.76 46.31 -33.09
N VAL A 378 23.53 45.36 -32.56
CA VAL A 378 23.14 44.50 -31.47
C VAL A 378 23.24 45.27 -30.15
N ARG A 379 22.17 45.30 -29.40
CA ARG A 379 22.07 46.04 -28.16
C ARG A 379 21.91 45.14 -26.95
N VAL A 380 22.78 45.32 -25.94
CA VAL A 380 22.64 44.68 -24.63
C VAL A 380 22.27 45.72 -23.61
N SER A 381 21.17 45.53 -22.92
CA SER A 381 20.72 46.40 -21.84
C SER A 381 20.65 45.62 -20.51
N LEU A 382 21.22 46.21 -19.47
CA LEU A 382 21.30 45.68 -18.14
C LEU A 382 20.55 46.58 -17.18
N THR A 383 19.54 46.05 -16.51
CA THR A 383 18.76 46.82 -15.53
C THR A 383 18.59 46.02 -14.25
N THR A 384 18.56 46.69 -13.11
CA THR A 384 18.24 46.06 -11.83
C THR A 384 16.93 46.62 -11.33
N HIS A 385 15.98 45.76 -11.07
CA HIS A 385 14.67 46.16 -10.54
C HIS A 385 14.37 45.34 -9.28
N SER A 386 14.32 46.02 -8.12
CA SER A 386 14.16 45.41 -6.81
C SER A 386 15.25 44.32 -6.54
N ASP A 387 14.91 43.08 -6.54
CA ASP A 387 15.74 41.92 -6.28
C ASP A 387 16.11 41.10 -7.54
N LYS A 388 15.87 41.69 -8.73
CA LYS A 388 16.08 41.04 -10.03
C LYS A 388 16.98 41.84 -10.93
N ALA A 389 17.93 41.16 -11.55
CA ALA A 389 18.71 41.69 -12.66
C ALA A 389 18.07 41.23 -13.97
N ILE A 390 17.83 42.14 -14.86
CA ILE A 390 17.25 41.91 -16.18
C ILE A 390 18.31 42.19 -17.22
N VAL A 391 18.63 41.22 -18.04
CA VAL A 391 19.55 41.30 -19.18
C VAL A 391 18.73 41.13 -20.44
N THR A 392 18.74 42.12 -21.32
CA THR A 392 18.06 42.07 -22.61
C THR A 392 19.10 42.14 -23.73
N VAL A 393 19.08 41.15 -24.60
CA VAL A 393 19.89 41.12 -25.83
C VAL A 393 18.96 41.29 -27.02
N GLU A 394 19.09 42.41 -27.73
CA GLU A 394 18.27 42.70 -28.90
C GLU A 394 19.12 42.69 -30.16
N ASN A 395 18.63 42.01 -31.16
CA ASN A 395 19.20 42.04 -32.49
C ASN A 395 18.13 42.37 -33.54
N PRO A 396 18.42 43.34 -34.46
CA PRO A 396 17.58 43.53 -35.63
C PRO A 396 17.61 42.30 -36.54
N GLY A 397 16.49 42.03 -37.19
CA GLY A 397 16.39 40.89 -38.10
C GLY A 397 14.94 40.57 -38.48
N PRO A 398 14.76 39.57 -39.34
CA PRO A 398 13.43 39.12 -39.72
C PRO A 398 12.68 38.55 -38.51
N GLU A 399 11.36 38.70 -38.53
CA GLU A 399 10.48 38.11 -37.52
C GLU A 399 10.63 36.60 -37.46
N ILE A 400 10.70 36.08 -36.23
CA ILE A 400 10.59 34.63 -35.97
C ILE A 400 9.10 34.33 -35.78
N PRO A 401 8.49 33.49 -36.64
CA PRO A 401 7.07 33.16 -36.52
C PRO A 401 6.70 32.64 -35.11
N ALA A 402 5.58 33.08 -34.58
CA ALA A 402 5.14 32.80 -33.21
C ALA A 402 5.11 31.29 -32.86
N ALA A 403 4.85 30.43 -33.86
CA ALA A 403 4.85 28.97 -33.68
C ALA A 403 6.24 28.40 -33.33
N HIS A 404 7.32 29.10 -33.65
CA HIS A 404 8.70 28.68 -33.36
C HIS A 404 9.23 29.18 -32.02
N LEU A 405 8.72 30.32 -31.50
CA LEU A 405 9.24 30.96 -30.28
C LEU A 405 9.31 30.03 -29.07
N PRO A 406 8.28 29.20 -28.74
CA PRO A 406 8.33 28.32 -27.59
C PRO A 406 9.41 27.22 -27.69
N ARG A 407 9.80 26.89 -28.95
CA ARG A 407 10.73 25.81 -29.26
C ARG A 407 12.17 26.24 -29.46
N LEU A 408 12.47 27.52 -29.46
CA LEU A 408 13.84 28.02 -29.69
C LEU A 408 14.84 27.53 -28.65
N PHE A 409 14.39 27.19 -27.48
CA PHE A 409 15.22 26.67 -26.39
C PHE A 409 15.30 25.12 -26.38
N ASP A 410 14.59 24.45 -27.31
CA ASP A 410 14.73 22.98 -27.49
C ASP A 410 16.08 22.65 -28.10
N ARG A 411 16.65 21.52 -27.71
CA ARG A 411 17.93 21.04 -28.22
C ARG A 411 17.82 20.71 -29.70
N PHE A 412 18.85 21.09 -30.48
CA PHE A 412 18.90 20.86 -31.92
C PHE A 412 17.80 21.55 -32.72
N TYR A 413 17.00 22.40 -32.07
CA TYR A 413 15.93 23.09 -32.74
C TYR A 413 16.45 24.25 -33.58
N ARG A 414 15.94 24.36 -34.83
CA ARG A 414 16.26 25.41 -35.78
C ARG A 414 15.00 25.79 -36.53
N VAL A 415 14.80 27.11 -36.77
CA VAL A 415 13.62 27.62 -37.49
C VAL A 415 13.65 27.20 -38.96
N ASP A 416 14.83 27.18 -39.59
CA ASP A 416 15.03 26.74 -40.98
C ASP A 416 16.16 25.69 -41.07
N PRO A 417 15.81 24.37 -41.13
CA PRO A 417 16.81 23.33 -41.27
C PRO A 417 17.54 23.34 -42.61
N SER A 418 16.98 23.96 -43.66
CA SER A 418 17.51 23.92 -45.02
C SER A 418 18.68 24.90 -45.25
N ARG A 419 18.83 25.89 -44.41
CA ARG A 419 19.93 26.89 -44.50
C ARG A 419 21.16 26.39 -43.75
N GLN A 420 21.79 25.33 -44.21
CA GLN A 420 23.12 24.92 -43.74
C GLN A 420 24.20 25.82 -44.38
N ARG A 421 24.42 27.02 -43.83
CA ARG A 421 25.63 27.80 -44.17
C ARG A 421 26.81 27.29 -43.35
N LYS A 422 28.06 27.21 -43.97
CA LYS A 422 29.30 27.00 -43.24
C LYS A 422 29.32 27.94 -42.00
N GLY A 423 29.39 27.37 -40.80
CA GLY A 423 29.45 28.14 -39.55
C GLY A 423 28.14 28.18 -38.71
N ASP A 424 27.03 27.60 -39.19
CA ASP A 424 25.80 27.52 -38.38
C ASP A 424 25.98 26.54 -37.23
N GLY A 425 25.66 26.94 -36.01
CA GLY A 425 25.75 26.12 -34.79
C GLY A 425 24.76 24.95 -34.80
N ALA A 426 25.04 23.94 -34.00
CA ALA A 426 24.25 22.69 -33.88
C ALA A 426 22.87 22.85 -33.22
N GLY A 427 22.38 24.09 -32.99
CA GLY A 427 21.09 24.34 -32.30
C GLY A 427 21.14 24.01 -30.79
N LEU A 428 22.31 24.00 -30.17
CA LEU A 428 22.48 23.75 -28.74
C LEU A 428 22.66 25.03 -27.92
N GLY A 429 23.08 26.14 -28.55
CA GLY A 429 23.44 27.40 -27.86
C GLY A 429 22.33 27.98 -26.98
N LEU A 430 21.09 28.10 -27.51
CA LEU A 430 19.94 28.59 -26.72
C LEU A 430 19.47 27.62 -25.65
N ALA A 431 19.58 26.33 -25.87
CA ALA A 431 19.32 25.29 -24.83
C ALA A 431 20.33 25.43 -23.68
N ILE A 432 21.61 25.72 -23.99
CA ILE A 432 22.64 25.97 -22.97
C ILE A 432 22.33 27.23 -22.18
N VAL A 433 21.91 28.32 -22.87
CA VAL A 433 21.50 29.56 -22.20
C VAL A 433 20.39 29.29 -21.21
N LYS A 434 19.32 28.62 -21.64
CA LYS A 434 18.21 28.26 -20.76
C LYS A 434 18.67 27.45 -19.57
N SER A 435 19.47 26.42 -19.80
CA SER A 435 20.00 25.55 -18.74
C SER A 435 20.84 26.34 -17.71
N ILE A 436 21.68 27.27 -18.16
CA ILE A 436 22.46 28.15 -17.27
C ILE A 436 21.56 29.06 -16.45
N VAL A 437 20.59 29.67 -17.08
CA VAL A 437 19.63 30.56 -16.42
C VAL A 437 18.81 29.82 -15.39
N ASP A 438 18.31 28.62 -15.72
CA ASP A 438 17.53 27.76 -14.82
C ASP A 438 18.35 27.34 -13.58
N VAL A 439 19.62 26.97 -13.75
CA VAL A 439 20.53 26.59 -12.64
C VAL A 439 20.82 27.80 -11.71
N HIS A 440 20.78 29.04 -12.24
CA HIS A 440 20.91 30.25 -11.45
C HIS A 440 19.57 30.74 -10.84
N GLY A 441 18.49 29.95 -10.96
CA GLY A 441 17.17 30.32 -10.43
C GLY A 441 16.48 31.45 -11.19
N GLY A 442 16.90 31.68 -12.43
CA GLY A 442 16.36 32.72 -13.31
C GLY A 442 15.30 32.19 -14.28
N SER A 443 14.95 33.06 -15.22
CA SER A 443 14.08 32.72 -16.37
C SER A 443 14.54 33.43 -17.62
N ILE A 444 14.31 32.81 -18.79
CA ILE A 444 14.57 33.40 -20.10
C ILE A 444 13.30 33.42 -20.93
N THR A 445 13.05 34.52 -21.61
CA THR A 445 11.96 34.73 -22.57
C THR A 445 12.46 35.28 -23.87
N VAL A 446 11.70 35.12 -24.95
CA VAL A 446 12.01 35.66 -26.26
C VAL A 446 10.77 36.29 -26.86
N THR A 447 10.96 37.42 -27.48
CA THR A 447 9.96 38.11 -28.30
C THR A 447 10.57 38.45 -29.64
N SER A 448 9.79 38.41 -30.72
CA SER A 448 10.23 38.75 -32.04
C SER A 448 9.12 39.51 -32.74
N ASP A 449 9.47 40.57 -33.44
CA ASP A 449 8.60 41.37 -34.29
C ASP A 449 9.28 41.61 -35.66
N ASP A 450 8.65 42.35 -36.56
CA ASP A 450 9.16 42.64 -37.90
C ASP A 450 10.51 43.41 -37.92
N GLN A 451 10.95 43.97 -36.79
CA GLN A 451 12.13 44.80 -36.72
C GLN A 451 13.25 44.16 -35.91
N LYS A 452 12.91 43.40 -34.87
CA LYS A 452 13.92 42.84 -33.95
C LYS A 452 13.48 41.56 -33.23
N THR A 453 14.46 40.80 -32.82
CA THR A 453 14.31 39.72 -31.85
C THR A 453 14.95 40.16 -30.53
N SER A 454 14.27 39.94 -29.43
CA SER A 454 14.72 40.29 -28.08
C SER A 454 14.70 39.06 -27.16
N PHE A 455 15.85 38.70 -26.63
CA PHE A 455 16.00 37.69 -25.58
C PHE A 455 16.14 38.38 -24.23
N GLN A 456 15.26 38.11 -23.30
CA GLN A 456 15.27 38.67 -21.95
C GLN A 456 15.57 37.58 -20.90
N ILE A 457 16.66 37.74 -20.18
CA ILE A 457 17.04 36.93 -19.03
C ILE A 457 16.71 37.68 -17.75
N THR A 458 16.07 37.05 -16.82
CA THR A 458 15.82 37.55 -15.47
C THR A 458 16.56 36.66 -14.47
N LEU A 459 17.47 37.22 -13.68
CA LEU A 459 18.26 36.52 -12.65
C LEU A 459 17.97 37.13 -11.27
N PRO A 460 18.09 36.40 -10.18
CA PRO A 460 18.13 36.97 -8.84
C PRO A 460 19.30 37.98 -8.75
N ALA A 461 19.03 39.17 -8.26
CA ALA A 461 20.09 40.17 -8.04
C ALA A 461 20.72 39.96 -6.66
N SER A 462 22.02 40.25 -6.52
CA SER A 462 22.64 40.35 -5.21
C SER A 462 22.04 41.55 -4.48
N ALA A 463 21.49 41.36 -3.29
CA ALA A 463 21.13 42.48 -2.43
C ALA A 463 22.38 43.35 -2.21
N LYS A 464 22.26 44.65 -2.54
CA LYS A 464 23.31 45.65 -2.30
C LYS A 464 23.70 45.69 -0.83
#